data_01cbfe2c37557c7f8f54fbf847eade97
#
_entry.id   01cbfe2c37557c7f8f54fbf847eade97
#
_cell.length_a   1.000
_cell.length_b   1.000
_cell.length_c   1.000
_cell.angle_alpha   90.00
_cell.angle_beta   90.00
_cell.angle_gamma   90.00
#
_symmetry.space_group_name_H-M   'P 1'
#
loop_
_entity.id
_entity.type
_entity.pdbx_description
1 polymer ?
#
loop_
_entity_poly.entity_id
_entity_poly.type
_entity_poly.pdbx_seq_one_letter_code
_entity_poly.pdbx_strand_id
1 'polypeptide(L)'
;MSEKTSTIAAAPRSIGFMPLWRREWQVKQQGAVQWLYPLVLFLVIITLFPLAVGSEPELLQRLGVSAVWIAALLSLVMGVDGLFKPALDNGTLAQLVVAKASLPLWVLIRLVIHWIFSSGIVAILSLLAVPLFQLSWFEAGILMASIVTGSPMLLMLSAVASSLTLSLKNGAVLVPLIALPMQLPVLIFATGAVDLFATGLNGLPILALLLAGSILSVLVMPWVIAVTLKMSWLN
;
A
#
# COMPACT_ATOMS: atom_id res chain seq x y z
N MET A 1 52.05 -5.66 36.27
CA MET A 1 50.63 -5.57 36.67
C MET A 1 50.00 -4.58 35.73
N SER A 2 49.36 -5.07 34.67
CA SER A 2 48.63 -4.25 33.68
C SER A 2 47.17 -4.66 33.73
N GLU A 3 46.39 -3.77 34.27
CA GLU A 3 44.95 -3.90 34.46
C GLU A 3 44.27 -3.71 33.09
N LYS A 4 43.83 -4.84 32.51
CA LYS A 4 42.97 -4.81 31.32
C LYS A 4 41.59 -4.33 31.75
N THR A 5 41.31 -3.05 31.59
CA THR A 5 39.96 -2.48 31.65
C THR A 5 39.12 -3.11 30.55
N SER A 6 38.31 -4.08 30.92
CA SER A 6 37.29 -4.65 30.05
C SER A 6 36.23 -3.58 29.75
N THR A 7 36.35 -2.98 28.57
CA THR A 7 35.30 -2.10 28.05
C THR A 7 34.06 -2.98 27.84
N ILE A 8 33.15 -2.93 28.78
CA ILE A 8 31.81 -3.55 28.67
C ILE A 8 31.17 -2.89 27.45
N ALA A 9 31.09 -3.65 26.35
CA ALA A 9 30.41 -3.22 25.14
C ALA A 9 28.95 -2.90 25.54
N ALA A 10 28.61 -1.62 25.48
CA ALA A 10 27.28 -1.14 25.74
C ALA A 10 26.31 -1.96 24.85
N ALA A 11 25.30 -2.57 25.49
CA ALA A 11 24.27 -3.31 24.79
C ALA A 11 23.68 -2.45 23.66
N PRO A 12 23.44 -3.00 22.46
CA PRO A 12 22.92 -2.23 21.34
C PRO A 12 21.62 -1.57 21.77
N ARG A 13 21.61 -0.24 21.81
CA ARG A 13 20.39 0.53 22.10
C ARG A 13 19.35 0.15 21.06
N SER A 14 18.19 -0.34 21.51
CA SER A 14 17.06 -0.57 20.63
C SER A 14 16.83 0.67 19.76
N ILE A 15 16.87 0.49 18.44
CA ILE A 15 16.67 1.62 17.52
C ILE A 15 15.23 2.10 17.72
N GLY A 16 15.07 3.31 18.26
CA GLY A 16 13.76 3.89 18.58
C GLY A 16 12.92 4.18 17.32
N PHE A 17 11.64 4.43 17.50
CA PHE A 17 10.68 4.74 16.43
C PHE A 17 11.14 5.93 15.56
N MET A 18 11.54 7.05 16.17
CA MET A 18 11.85 8.29 15.46
C MET A 18 13.07 8.18 14.50
N PRO A 19 14.20 7.55 14.87
CA PRO A 19 15.30 7.32 13.94
C PRO A 19 14.91 6.45 12.74
N LEU A 20 14.11 5.39 12.96
CA LEU A 20 13.60 4.52 11.88
C LEU A 20 12.69 5.29 10.94
N TRP A 21 11.78 6.10 11.48
CA TRP A 21 10.86 6.93 10.69
C TRP A 21 11.62 7.90 9.79
N ARG A 22 12.56 8.68 10.37
CA ARG A 22 13.36 9.66 9.60
C ARG A 22 14.16 8.99 8.49
N ARG A 23 14.76 7.84 8.77
CA ARG A 23 15.53 7.08 7.78
C ARG A 23 14.64 6.61 6.62
N GLU A 24 13.52 5.95 6.90
CA GLU A 24 12.62 5.44 5.88
C GLU A 24 12.00 6.59 5.05
N TRP A 25 11.70 7.72 5.68
CA TRP A 25 11.22 8.91 5.00
C TRP A 25 12.23 9.46 4.00
N GLN A 26 13.50 9.59 4.41
CA GLN A 26 14.58 10.05 3.53
C GLN A 26 14.84 9.09 2.37
N VAL A 27 14.86 7.78 2.64
CA VAL A 27 15.02 6.75 1.61
C VAL A 27 13.88 6.85 0.58
N LYS A 28 12.65 7.07 1.03
CA LYS A 28 11.49 7.19 0.13
C LYS A 28 11.58 8.44 -0.75
N GLN A 29 12.02 9.56 -0.21
CA GLN A 29 12.18 10.80 -0.99
C GLN A 29 13.26 10.68 -2.07
N GLN A 30 14.36 9.98 -1.79
CA GLN A 30 15.45 9.79 -2.75
C GLN A 30 15.08 8.84 -3.89
N GLY A 31 14.13 7.93 -3.68
CA GLY A 31 13.62 6.98 -4.68
C GLY A 31 12.39 7.48 -5.44
N ALA A 32 12.33 8.76 -5.85
CA ALA A 32 11.14 9.37 -6.45
C ALA A 32 10.53 8.57 -7.61
N VAL A 33 11.35 7.99 -8.48
CA VAL A 33 10.89 7.19 -9.64
C VAL A 33 10.04 5.98 -9.20
N GLN A 34 10.38 5.34 -8.08
CA GLN A 34 9.69 4.13 -7.63
C GLN A 34 8.24 4.38 -7.18
N TRP A 35 7.95 5.54 -6.60
CA TRP A 35 6.58 5.86 -6.18
C TRP A 35 5.80 6.65 -7.24
N LEU A 36 6.50 7.26 -8.20
CA LEU A 36 5.86 7.97 -9.31
C LEU A 36 5.26 7.01 -10.34
N TYR A 37 5.91 5.88 -10.61
CA TYR A 37 5.47 4.90 -11.59
C TYR A 37 4.02 4.40 -11.35
N PRO A 38 3.64 3.97 -10.13
CA PRO A 38 2.24 3.60 -9.85
C PRO A 38 1.25 4.74 -10.07
N LEU A 39 1.62 5.98 -9.76
CA LEU A 39 0.75 7.14 -9.97
C LEU A 39 0.53 7.43 -11.44
N VAL A 40 1.59 7.32 -12.26
CA VAL A 40 1.46 7.46 -13.72
C VAL A 40 0.55 6.37 -14.28
N LEU A 41 0.71 5.12 -13.82
CA LEU A 41 -0.17 4.01 -14.22
C LEU A 41 -1.63 4.28 -13.86
N PHE A 42 -1.89 4.78 -12.65
CA PHE A 42 -3.23 5.18 -12.22
C PHE A 42 -3.82 6.23 -13.17
N LEU A 43 -3.07 7.32 -13.44
CA LEU A 43 -3.50 8.39 -14.33
C LEU A 43 -3.75 7.89 -15.76
N VAL A 44 -2.88 7.05 -16.29
CA VAL A 44 -3.06 6.45 -17.62
C VAL A 44 -4.36 5.66 -17.67
N ILE A 45 -4.63 4.79 -16.69
CA ILE A 45 -5.84 3.96 -16.71
C ILE A 45 -7.10 4.84 -16.62
N ILE A 46 -7.15 5.80 -15.68
CA ILE A 46 -8.35 6.64 -15.50
C ILE A 46 -8.60 7.59 -16.67
N THR A 47 -7.56 7.97 -17.43
CA THR A 47 -7.73 8.84 -18.62
C THR A 47 -8.07 8.04 -19.88
N LEU A 48 -7.50 6.84 -20.04
CA LEU A 48 -7.80 5.98 -21.18
C LEU A 48 -9.18 5.34 -21.09
N PHE A 49 -9.70 5.13 -19.88
CA PHE A 49 -10.99 4.46 -19.69
C PHE A 49 -12.17 5.22 -20.33
N PRO A 50 -12.36 6.55 -20.10
CA PRO A 50 -13.39 7.31 -20.77
C PRO A 50 -13.22 7.34 -22.30
N LEU A 51 -11.99 7.36 -22.79
CA LEU A 51 -11.71 7.33 -24.22
C LEU A 51 -12.11 5.99 -24.87
N ALA A 52 -11.95 4.88 -24.13
CA ALA A 52 -12.30 3.55 -24.60
C ALA A 52 -13.81 3.28 -24.54
N VAL A 53 -14.50 3.78 -23.53
CA VAL A 53 -15.95 3.59 -23.32
C VAL A 53 -16.77 4.53 -24.21
N GLY A 54 -16.24 5.70 -24.56
CA GLY A 54 -16.92 6.74 -25.30
C GLY A 54 -17.51 7.83 -24.40
N SER A 55 -18.20 8.80 -25.02
CA SER A 55 -18.65 10.04 -24.35
C SER A 55 -20.10 9.95 -23.82
N GLU A 56 -20.68 8.77 -23.70
CA GLU A 56 -22.04 8.60 -23.18
C GLU A 56 -22.06 8.88 -21.66
N PRO A 57 -22.73 9.95 -21.18
CA PRO A 57 -22.65 10.36 -19.79
C PRO A 57 -23.12 9.33 -18.78
N GLU A 58 -24.24 8.66 -19.08
CA GLU A 58 -24.84 7.65 -18.20
C GLU A 58 -23.92 6.43 -18.00
N LEU A 59 -23.26 6.00 -19.08
CA LEU A 59 -22.32 4.90 -19.04
C LEU A 59 -21.04 5.25 -18.28
N LEU A 60 -20.53 6.48 -18.50
CA LEU A 60 -19.36 6.99 -17.79
C LEU A 60 -19.60 7.08 -16.28
N GLN A 61 -20.74 7.64 -15.87
CA GLN A 61 -21.10 7.72 -14.45
C GLN A 61 -21.23 6.34 -13.82
N ARG A 62 -21.91 5.42 -14.48
CA ARG A 62 -22.14 4.05 -13.99
C ARG A 62 -20.84 3.26 -13.79
N LEU A 63 -19.87 3.43 -14.68
CA LEU A 63 -18.62 2.68 -14.65
C LEU A 63 -17.49 3.42 -13.91
N GLY A 64 -17.63 4.74 -13.68
CA GLY A 64 -16.57 5.59 -13.18
C GLY A 64 -15.98 5.15 -11.85
N VAL A 65 -16.84 4.82 -10.88
CA VAL A 65 -16.42 4.37 -9.55
C VAL A 65 -15.58 3.08 -9.65
N SER A 66 -16.08 2.10 -10.40
CA SER A 66 -15.39 0.82 -10.61
C SER A 66 -14.08 0.99 -11.37
N ALA A 67 -14.05 1.87 -12.40
CA ALA A 67 -12.86 2.16 -13.18
C ALA A 67 -11.75 2.78 -12.31
N VAL A 68 -12.09 3.76 -11.46
CA VAL A 68 -11.14 4.40 -10.53
C VAL A 68 -10.62 3.39 -9.52
N TRP A 69 -11.47 2.52 -8.98
CA TRP A 69 -11.05 1.49 -8.03
C TRP A 69 -10.15 0.42 -8.67
N ILE A 70 -10.45 -0.02 -9.90
CA ILE A 70 -9.59 -0.94 -10.66
C ILE A 70 -8.23 -0.29 -10.92
N ALA A 71 -8.23 0.99 -11.35
CA ALA A 71 -6.99 1.74 -11.56
C ALA A 71 -6.18 1.87 -10.27
N ALA A 72 -6.82 2.18 -9.14
CA ALA A 72 -6.18 2.27 -7.84
C ALA A 72 -5.58 0.92 -7.42
N LEU A 73 -6.34 -0.16 -7.53
CA LEU A 73 -5.92 -1.51 -7.17
C LEU A 73 -4.69 -1.93 -7.98
N LEU A 74 -4.72 -1.81 -9.30
CA LEU A 74 -3.59 -2.17 -10.18
C LEU A 74 -2.36 -1.32 -9.90
N SER A 75 -2.54 -0.02 -9.74
CA SER A 75 -1.48 0.93 -9.43
C SER A 75 -0.81 0.62 -8.08
N LEU A 76 -1.60 0.36 -7.04
CA LEU A 76 -1.09 0.06 -5.70
C LEU A 76 -0.36 -1.27 -5.62
N VAL A 77 -0.85 -2.31 -6.30
CA VAL A 77 -0.15 -3.61 -6.38
C VAL A 77 1.22 -3.46 -7.05
N MET A 78 1.28 -2.73 -8.17
CA MET A 78 2.54 -2.44 -8.86
C MET A 78 3.50 -1.59 -8.01
N GLY A 79 2.96 -0.72 -7.16
CA GLY A 79 3.75 0.12 -6.26
C GLY A 79 4.45 -0.63 -5.13
N VAL A 80 3.98 -1.81 -4.78
CA VAL A 80 4.56 -2.65 -3.72
C VAL A 80 5.66 -3.57 -4.26
N ASP A 81 5.70 -3.78 -5.56
CA ASP A 81 6.79 -4.53 -6.17
C ASP A 81 8.14 -3.87 -5.86
N GLY A 82 9.10 -4.69 -5.45
CA GLY A 82 10.41 -4.20 -5.04
C GLY A 82 10.45 -3.45 -3.70
N LEU A 83 9.36 -3.36 -2.93
CA LEU A 83 9.35 -2.63 -1.66
C LEU A 83 10.38 -3.17 -0.66
N PHE A 84 10.56 -4.47 -0.55
CA PHE A 84 11.48 -5.11 0.39
C PHE A 84 12.81 -5.53 -0.25
N LYS A 85 12.85 -5.69 -1.57
CA LYS A 85 14.03 -6.18 -2.29
C LYS A 85 15.29 -5.34 -2.05
N PRO A 86 15.27 -3.99 -2.11
CA PRO A 86 16.46 -3.20 -1.81
C PRO A 86 16.98 -3.40 -0.38
N ALA A 87 16.10 -3.67 0.59
CA ALA A 87 16.52 -3.90 1.96
C ALA A 87 17.19 -5.29 2.16
N LEU A 88 16.84 -6.26 1.32
CA LEU A 88 17.52 -7.55 1.26
C LEU A 88 18.87 -7.40 0.57
N ASP A 89 18.90 -6.83 -0.63
CA ASP A 89 20.08 -6.74 -1.50
C ASP A 89 21.21 -5.88 -0.90
N ASN A 90 20.88 -4.79 -0.21
CA ASN A 90 21.85 -3.89 0.43
C ASN A 90 22.21 -4.28 1.89
N GLY A 91 21.72 -5.43 2.37
CA GLY A 91 22.01 -5.94 3.71
C GLY A 91 21.32 -5.20 4.87
N THR A 92 20.42 -4.25 4.60
CA THR A 92 19.67 -3.55 5.66
C THR A 92 18.88 -4.53 6.53
N LEU A 93 18.26 -5.54 5.92
CA LEU A 93 17.49 -6.56 6.63
C LEU A 93 18.39 -7.34 7.60
N ALA A 94 19.60 -7.74 7.14
CA ALA A 94 20.60 -8.42 7.98
C ALA A 94 21.00 -7.56 9.17
N GLN A 95 21.27 -6.26 8.95
CA GLN A 95 21.62 -5.32 10.02
C GLN A 95 20.51 -5.19 11.07
N LEU A 96 19.24 -5.13 10.64
CA LEU A 96 18.09 -5.05 11.55
C LEU A 96 17.96 -6.32 12.40
N VAL A 97 18.17 -7.50 11.80
CA VAL A 97 18.12 -8.79 12.50
C VAL A 97 19.26 -8.88 13.53
N VAL A 98 20.50 -8.56 13.14
CA VAL A 98 21.66 -8.60 14.03
C VAL A 98 21.53 -7.58 15.18
N ALA A 99 21.02 -6.38 14.90
CA ALA A 99 20.75 -5.36 15.91
C ALA A 99 19.57 -5.66 16.82
N LYS A 100 18.89 -6.83 16.64
CA LYS A 100 17.66 -7.21 17.38
C LYS A 100 16.58 -6.11 17.33
N ALA A 101 16.53 -5.34 16.23
CA ALA A 101 15.50 -4.35 16.03
C ALA A 101 14.12 -5.02 15.82
N SER A 102 13.05 -4.32 16.19
CA SER A 102 11.69 -4.80 15.96
C SER A 102 11.36 -4.78 14.46
N LEU A 103 11.50 -5.92 13.78
CA LEU A 103 11.14 -6.06 12.36
C LEU A 103 9.67 -5.68 12.08
N PRO A 104 8.67 -6.09 12.89
CA PRO A 104 7.29 -5.66 12.65
C PRO A 104 7.12 -4.14 12.69
N LEU A 105 7.81 -3.46 13.61
CA LEU A 105 7.78 -2.00 13.70
C LEU A 105 8.42 -1.35 12.47
N TRP A 106 9.55 -1.85 11.99
CA TRP A 106 10.19 -1.37 10.76
C TRP A 106 9.29 -1.57 9.54
N VAL A 107 8.67 -2.75 9.39
CA VAL A 107 7.71 -3.05 8.33
C VAL A 107 6.53 -2.08 8.37
N LEU A 108 5.95 -1.88 9.57
CA LEU A 108 4.83 -0.96 9.74
C LEU A 108 5.19 0.47 9.30
N ILE A 109 6.32 1.00 9.79
CA ILE A 109 6.80 2.35 9.44
C ILE A 109 6.97 2.47 7.91
N ARG A 110 7.63 1.49 7.29
CA ARG A 110 7.90 1.45 5.86
C ARG A 110 6.60 1.44 5.04
N LEU A 111 5.61 0.66 5.47
CA LEU A 111 4.31 0.58 4.81
C LEU A 111 3.45 1.83 5.01
N VAL A 112 3.47 2.44 6.20
CA VAL A 112 2.76 3.70 6.44
C VAL A 112 3.33 4.84 5.59
N ILE A 113 4.65 4.95 5.52
CA ILE A 113 5.30 5.94 4.66
C ILE A 113 4.96 5.66 3.18
N HIS A 114 5.00 4.39 2.75
CA HIS A 114 4.62 4.03 1.39
C HIS A 114 3.16 4.36 1.11
N TRP A 115 2.25 4.12 2.05
CA TRP A 115 0.83 4.46 1.94
C TRP A 115 0.61 5.96 1.71
N ILE A 116 1.30 6.82 2.46
CA ILE A 116 1.20 8.27 2.32
C ILE A 116 1.59 8.71 0.90
N PHE A 117 2.72 8.20 0.37
CA PHE A 117 3.27 8.61 -0.92
C PHE A 117 2.61 7.93 -2.13
N SER A 118 1.87 6.83 -1.96
CA SER A 118 1.18 6.15 -3.05
C SER A 118 -0.34 6.25 -2.89
N SER A 119 -0.92 5.54 -1.94
CA SER A 119 -2.38 5.50 -1.74
C SER A 119 -2.97 6.87 -1.37
N GLY A 120 -2.27 7.66 -0.55
CA GLY A 120 -2.71 9.01 -0.20
C GLY A 120 -2.82 9.93 -1.42
N ILE A 121 -1.84 9.85 -2.32
CA ILE A 121 -1.87 10.63 -3.58
C ILE A 121 -2.95 10.09 -4.53
N VAL A 122 -3.08 8.75 -4.66
CA VAL A 122 -4.15 8.12 -5.46
C VAL A 122 -5.54 8.54 -4.96
N ALA A 123 -5.73 8.62 -3.64
CA ALA A 123 -6.99 9.10 -3.07
C ALA A 123 -7.30 10.55 -3.46
N ILE A 124 -6.31 11.42 -3.49
CA ILE A 124 -6.49 12.81 -3.97
C ILE A 124 -6.76 12.83 -5.48
N LEU A 125 -6.02 12.05 -6.26
CA LEU A 125 -6.18 11.96 -7.71
C LEU A 125 -7.52 11.34 -8.10
N SER A 126 -8.17 10.55 -7.23
CA SER A 126 -9.51 10.02 -7.49
C SER A 126 -10.57 11.11 -7.68
N LEU A 127 -10.33 12.33 -7.20
CA LEU A 127 -11.21 13.48 -7.47
C LEU A 127 -11.25 13.88 -8.96
N LEU A 128 -10.29 13.44 -9.77
CA LEU A 128 -10.36 13.56 -11.23
C LEU A 128 -11.52 12.77 -11.84
N ALA A 129 -12.16 11.90 -11.06
CA ALA A 129 -13.40 11.23 -11.47
C ALA A 129 -14.54 12.23 -11.77
N VAL A 130 -14.55 13.41 -11.15
CA VAL A 130 -15.54 14.45 -11.44
C VAL A 130 -15.52 14.86 -12.92
N PRO A 131 -14.41 15.39 -13.47
CA PRO A 131 -14.35 15.79 -14.87
C PRO A 131 -14.26 14.61 -15.86
N LEU A 132 -13.69 13.47 -15.47
CA LEU A 132 -13.46 12.33 -16.38
C LEU A 132 -14.68 11.43 -16.51
N PHE A 133 -15.42 11.21 -15.44
CA PHE A 133 -16.58 10.32 -15.38
C PHE A 133 -17.89 11.04 -15.06
N GLN A 134 -17.85 12.38 -15.03
CA GLN A 134 -19.02 13.22 -14.73
C GLN A 134 -19.70 12.89 -13.39
N LEU A 135 -18.92 12.43 -12.41
CA LEU A 135 -19.42 12.19 -11.06
C LEU A 135 -19.71 13.51 -10.35
N SER A 136 -20.70 13.50 -9.45
CA SER A 136 -20.90 14.61 -8.54
C SER A 136 -19.73 14.75 -7.56
N TRP A 137 -19.51 15.96 -7.03
CA TRP A 137 -18.51 16.21 -5.99
C TRP A 137 -18.77 15.39 -4.72
N PHE A 138 -20.03 15.09 -4.43
CA PHE A 138 -20.41 14.23 -3.30
C PHE A 138 -19.96 12.79 -3.54
N GLU A 139 -20.26 12.19 -4.69
CA GLU A 139 -19.84 10.83 -5.05
C GLU A 139 -18.31 10.71 -5.08
N ALA A 140 -17.62 11.69 -5.66
CA ALA A 140 -16.15 11.72 -5.68
C ALA A 140 -15.55 11.83 -4.28
N GLY A 141 -16.20 12.58 -3.36
CA GLY A 141 -15.82 12.64 -1.96
C GLY A 141 -15.96 11.30 -1.24
N ILE A 142 -17.07 10.58 -1.49
CA ILE A 142 -17.27 9.22 -0.95
C ILE A 142 -16.28 8.23 -1.56
N LEU A 143 -16.01 8.33 -2.87
CA LEU A 143 -15.01 7.53 -3.56
C LEU A 143 -13.63 7.73 -2.94
N MET A 144 -13.21 8.98 -2.72
CA MET A 144 -11.95 9.30 -2.05
C MET A 144 -11.92 8.70 -0.62
N ALA A 145 -13.00 8.85 0.15
CA ALA A 145 -13.11 8.27 1.49
C ALA A 145 -13.02 6.74 1.46
N SER A 146 -13.66 6.08 0.49
CA SER A 146 -13.56 4.63 0.32
C SER A 146 -12.14 4.17 -0.02
N ILE A 147 -11.39 4.93 -0.84
CA ILE A 147 -9.97 4.65 -1.13
C ILE A 147 -9.12 4.83 0.12
N VAL A 148 -9.31 5.92 0.88
CA VAL A 148 -8.55 6.15 2.13
C VAL A 148 -8.80 5.03 3.14
N THR A 149 -10.04 4.57 3.28
CA THR A 149 -10.40 3.51 4.25
C THR A 149 -10.02 2.11 3.79
N GLY A 150 -10.08 1.82 2.48
CA GLY A 150 -9.80 0.48 1.92
C GLY A 150 -8.34 0.26 1.52
N SER A 151 -7.61 1.29 1.09
CA SER A 151 -6.25 1.14 0.56
C SER A 151 -5.22 0.65 1.59
N PRO A 152 -5.30 0.91 2.91
CA PRO A 152 -4.37 0.29 3.85
C PRO A 152 -4.45 -1.24 3.82
N MET A 153 -5.65 -1.81 3.70
CA MET A 153 -5.85 -3.25 3.58
C MET A 153 -5.26 -3.78 2.27
N LEU A 154 -5.50 -3.09 1.13
CA LEU A 154 -4.89 -3.45 -0.16
C LEU A 154 -3.37 -3.49 -0.08
N LEU A 155 -2.77 -2.44 0.52
CA LEU A 155 -1.33 -2.34 0.67
C LEU A 155 -0.76 -3.47 1.52
N MET A 156 -1.40 -3.80 2.64
CA MET A 156 -0.96 -4.87 3.53
C MET A 156 -1.01 -6.24 2.83
N LEU A 157 -2.09 -6.55 2.10
CA LEU A 157 -2.22 -7.78 1.32
C LEU A 157 -1.16 -7.88 0.22
N SER A 158 -0.91 -6.80 -0.52
CA SER A 158 0.15 -6.73 -1.52
C SER A 158 1.55 -6.90 -0.90
N ALA A 159 1.77 -6.31 0.27
CA ALA A 159 3.05 -6.42 0.98
C ALA A 159 3.33 -7.84 1.49
N VAL A 160 2.29 -8.57 1.91
CA VAL A 160 2.41 -10.01 2.22
C VAL A 160 2.81 -10.78 0.97
N ALA A 161 2.12 -10.59 -0.16
CA ALA A 161 2.47 -11.24 -1.43
C ALA A 161 3.91 -10.92 -1.85
N SER A 162 4.34 -9.65 -1.76
CA SER A 162 5.70 -9.21 -2.07
C SER A 162 6.75 -9.86 -1.14
N SER A 163 6.45 -10.01 0.15
CA SER A 163 7.38 -10.63 1.09
C SER A 163 7.53 -12.16 0.86
N LEU A 164 6.47 -12.84 0.45
CA LEU A 164 6.47 -14.27 0.12
C LEU A 164 7.26 -14.58 -1.16
N THR A 165 7.27 -13.64 -2.11
CA THR A 165 7.92 -13.83 -3.43
C THR A 165 9.33 -13.25 -3.49
N LEU A 166 9.83 -12.68 -2.38
CA LEU A 166 11.08 -11.92 -2.32
C LEU A 166 12.32 -12.72 -2.76
N SER A 167 12.38 -14.01 -2.42
CA SER A 167 13.50 -14.90 -2.77
C SER A 167 13.39 -15.52 -4.17
N LEU A 168 12.28 -15.29 -4.90
CA LEU A 168 12.03 -15.91 -6.18
C LEU A 168 12.59 -15.06 -7.34
N LYS A 169 13.17 -15.71 -8.35
CA LYS A 169 13.76 -15.03 -9.53
C LYS A 169 12.75 -14.14 -10.27
N ASN A 170 11.47 -14.54 -10.33
CA ASN A 170 10.40 -13.81 -11.01
C ASN A 170 9.32 -13.34 -10.03
N GLY A 171 9.71 -12.98 -8.81
CA GLY A 171 8.80 -12.58 -7.74
C GLY A 171 7.85 -11.45 -8.15
N ALA A 172 8.35 -10.48 -8.92
CA ALA A 172 7.58 -9.34 -9.42
C ALA A 172 6.28 -9.73 -10.14
N VAL A 173 6.32 -10.78 -10.96
CA VAL A 173 5.13 -11.29 -11.70
C VAL A 173 4.17 -12.02 -10.77
N LEU A 174 4.69 -12.65 -9.73
CA LEU A 174 3.87 -13.42 -8.78
C LEU A 174 3.13 -12.53 -7.78
N VAL A 175 3.65 -11.34 -7.46
CA VAL A 175 2.99 -10.40 -6.53
C VAL A 175 1.56 -10.09 -6.96
N PRO A 176 1.28 -9.56 -8.16
CA PRO A 176 -0.09 -9.32 -8.58
C PRO A 176 -0.93 -10.60 -8.68
N LEU A 177 -0.35 -11.71 -9.11
CA LEU A 177 -1.07 -12.98 -9.22
C LEU A 177 -1.63 -13.47 -7.88
N ILE A 178 -0.90 -13.24 -6.79
CA ILE A 178 -1.32 -13.60 -5.43
C ILE A 178 -2.20 -12.50 -4.83
N ALA A 179 -1.81 -11.23 -4.99
CA ALA A 179 -2.47 -10.11 -4.34
C ALA A 179 -3.86 -9.81 -4.91
N LEU A 180 -4.02 -9.82 -6.26
CA LEU A 180 -5.27 -9.43 -6.90
C LEU A 180 -6.48 -10.24 -6.43
N PRO A 181 -6.45 -11.59 -6.38
CA PRO A 181 -7.59 -12.36 -5.88
C PRO A 181 -7.95 -12.04 -4.42
N MET A 182 -6.93 -11.80 -3.58
CA MET A 182 -7.14 -11.45 -2.17
C MET A 182 -7.74 -10.05 -1.98
N GLN A 183 -7.58 -9.17 -2.96
CA GLN A 183 -8.05 -7.79 -2.92
C GLN A 183 -9.47 -7.61 -3.49
N LEU A 184 -10.00 -8.58 -4.23
CA LEU A 184 -11.35 -8.50 -4.81
C LEU A 184 -12.45 -8.19 -3.80
N PRO A 185 -12.49 -8.77 -2.58
CA PRO A 185 -13.48 -8.39 -1.59
C PRO A 185 -13.44 -6.91 -1.22
N VAL A 186 -12.22 -6.34 -1.11
CA VAL A 186 -12.06 -4.91 -0.81
C VAL A 186 -12.65 -4.05 -1.93
N LEU A 187 -12.38 -4.42 -3.19
CA LEU A 187 -12.93 -3.74 -4.37
C LEU A 187 -14.47 -3.77 -4.35
N ILE A 188 -15.07 -4.95 -4.12
CA ILE A 188 -16.52 -5.13 -4.11
C ILE A 188 -17.18 -4.29 -3.02
N PHE A 189 -16.66 -4.34 -1.80
CA PHE A 189 -17.20 -3.53 -0.69
C PHE A 189 -17.01 -2.04 -0.93
N ALA A 190 -15.88 -1.64 -1.45
CA ALA A 190 -15.58 -0.22 -1.66
C ALA A 190 -16.44 0.42 -2.75
N THR A 191 -16.61 -0.25 -3.89
CA THR A 191 -17.53 0.21 -4.95
C THR A 191 -18.97 0.18 -4.48
N GLY A 192 -19.39 -0.90 -3.80
CA GLY A 192 -20.74 -1.02 -3.25
C GLY A 192 -21.07 0.07 -2.22
N ALA A 193 -20.09 0.54 -1.42
CA ALA A 193 -20.32 1.66 -0.51
C ALA A 193 -20.67 2.94 -1.27
N VAL A 194 -19.95 3.26 -2.36
CA VAL A 194 -20.19 4.45 -3.17
C VAL A 194 -21.56 4.34 -3.89
N ASP A 195 -21.87 3.17 -4.44
CA ASP A 195 -23.14 2.93 -5.13
C ASP A 195 -24.35 3.09 -4.20
N LEU A 196 -24.26 2.66 -2.94
CA LEU A 196 -25.32 2.90 -1.96
C LEU A 196 -25.55 4.38 -1.72
N PHE A 197 -24.50 5.18 -1.57
CA PHE A 197 -24.65 6.63 -1.43
C PHE A 197 -25.22 7.28 -2.69
N ALA A 198 -24.83 6.84 -3.88
CA ALA A 198 -25.36 7.34 -5.15
C ALA A 198 -26.86 7.06 -5.30
N THR A 199 -27.35 5.95 -4.72
CA THR A 199 -28.79 5.61 -4.70
C THR A 199 -29.55 6.21 -3.53
N GLY A 200 -28.94 7.07 -2.71
CA GLY A 200 -29.55 7.70 -1.54
C GLY A 200 -29.65 6.80 -0.31
N LEU A 201 -29.02 5.61 -0.34
CA LEU A 201 -28.95 4.69 0.77
C LEU A 201 -27.73 4.94 1.67
N ASN A 202 -27.76 4.40 2.89
CA ASN A 202 -26.65 4.58 3.83
C ASN A 202 -25.51 3.57 3.58
N GLY A 203 -24.42 4.02 2.94
CA GLY A 203 -23.21 3.24 2.72
C GLY A 203 -22.19 3.27 3.89
N LEU A 204 -22.46 4.01 4.98
CA LEU A 204 -21.56 4.10 6.14
C LEU A 204 -21.19 2.75 6.76
N PRO A 205 -22.10 1.77 6.91
CA PRO A 205 -21.73 0.46 7.47
C PRO A 205 -20.65 -0.25 6.66
N ILE A 206 -20.68 -0.12 5.33
CA ILE A 206 -19.66 -0.74 4.46
C ILE A 206 -18.32 0.00 4.58
N LEU A 207 -18.33 1.33 4.61
CA LEU A 207 -17.11 2.10 4.88
C LEU A 207 -16.52 1.77 6.25
N ALA A 208 -17.34 1.59 7.27
CA ALA A 208 -16.92 1.18 8.60
C ALA A 208 -16.31 -0.25 8.59
N LEU A 209 -16.88 -1.17 7.80
CA LEU A 209 -16.34 -2.51 7.61
C LEU A 209 -14.96 -2.46 6.93
N LEU A 210 -14.80 -1.64 5.88
CA LEU A 210 -13.50 -1.43 5.21
C LEU A 210 -12.47 -0.85 6.16
N LEU A 211 -12.86 0.14 6.96
CA LEU A 211 -11.98 0.74 7.96
C LEU A 211 -11.56 -0.29 9.03
N ALA A 212 -12.51 -1.08 9.54
CA ALA A 212 -12.23 -2.14 10.50
C ALA A 212 -11.27 -3.19 9.92
N GLY A 213 -11.49 -3.65 8.69
CA GLY A 213 -10.61 -4.57 7.98
C GLY A 213 -9.21 -3.98 7.76
N SER A 214 -9.12 -2.69 7.43
CA SER A 214 -7.85 -1.97 7.28
C SER A 214 -7.10 -1.86 8.61
N ILE A 215 -7.77 -1.50 9.70
CA ILE A 215 -7.17 -1.44 11.04
C ILE A 215 -6.65 -2.83 11.43
N LEU A 216 -7.46 -3.88 11.27
CA LEU A 216 -7.05 -5.25 11.57
C LEU A 216 -5.83 -5.66 10.75
N SER A 217 -5.82 -5.36 9.45
CA SER A 217 -4.69 -5.65 8.57
C SER A 217 -3.42 -4.93 9.00
N VAL A 218 -3.51 -3.65 9.35
CA VAL A 218 -2.37 -2.84 9.84
C VAL A 218 -1.81 -3.37 11.15
N LEU A 219 -2.65 -3.93 12.02
CA LEU A 219 -2.22 -4.50 13.31
C LEU A 219 -1.57 -5.89 13.15
N VAL A 220 -2.09 -6.74 12.25
CA VAL A 220 -1.69 -8.15 12.14
C VAL A 220 -0.62 -8.37 11.08
N MET A 221 -0.78 -7.80 9.88
CA MET A 221 0.07 -8.12 8.73
C MET A 221 1.55 -7.75 8.89
N PRO A 222 1.96 -6.69 9.60
CA PRO A 222 3.39 -6.42 9.82
C PRO A 222 4.13 -7.55 10.54
N TRP A 223 3.45 -8.31 11.40
CA TRP A 223 4.01 -9.49 12.07
C TRP A 223 4.21 -10.64 11.08
N VAL A 224 3.20 -10.90 10.24
CA VAL A 224 3.29 -11.92 9.18
C VAL A 224 4.44 -11.61 8.22
N ILE A 225 4.50 -10.36 7.74
CA ILE A 225 5.57 -9.90 6.84
C ILE A 225 6.94 -10.01 7.50
N ALA A 226 7.07 -9.64 8.77
CA ALA A 226 8.34 -9.74 9.49
C ALA A 226 8.84 -11.19 9.59
N VAL A 227 7.95 -12.16 9.78
CA VAL A 227 8.29 -13.59 9.80
C VAL A 227 8.76 -14.05 8.42
N THR A 228 8.03 -13.71 7.35
CA THR A 228 8.41 -14.08 5.97
C THR A 228 9.74 -13.48 5.55
N LEU A 229 9.98 -12.20 5.87
CA LEU A 229 11.26 -11.52 5.60
C LEU A 229 12.43 -12.18 6.34
N LYS A 230 12.22 -12.61 7.59
CA LYS A 230 13.24 -13.32 8.35
C LYS A 230 13.57 -14.68 7.72
N MET A 231 12.57 -15.40 7.23
CA MET A 231 12.78 -16.68 6.51
C MET A 231 13.53 -16.45 5.19
N SER A 232 13.19 -15.42 4.43
CA SER A 232 13.85 -15.08 3.16
C SER A 232 15.33 -14.69 3.33
N TRP A 233 15.73 -14.23 4.52
CA TRP A 233 17.12 -13.92 4.82
C TRP A 233 17.94 -15.16 5.19
N LEU A 234 17.30 -16.22 5.70
CA LEU A 234 17.98 -17.46 6.14
C LEU A 234 18.24 -18.44 4.98
N ASN A 235 17.57 -18.26 3.82
CA ASN A 235 17.74 -19.05 2.59
C ASN A 235 18.67 -18.34 1.61
#